data_889d0e40014eb292eb3cb87a69b4eadb
#
_entry.id   889d0e40014eb292eb3cb87a69b4eadb
#
_cell.length_a   1.000
_cell.length_b   1.000
_cell.length_c   1.000
_cell.angle_alpha   90.00
_cell.angle_beta   90.00
_cell.angle_gamma   90.00
#
_symmetry.space_group_name_H-M   'P 1'
#
loop_
_entity.id
_entity.type
_entity.pdbx_description
1 polymer ?
#
loop_
_entity_poly.entity_id
_entity_poly.type
_entity_poly.pdbx_seq_one_letter_code
_entity_poly.pdbx_strand_id
1 'polypeptide(L)'
;MSDTPHEPGKISYPAEVVLKPWGWEKIWAHTDKYVGKILHINPGHRLSLQYHEVKDETIHVLSGILKVYSTKLQIEHTMSEGMSWHIIPGQIHRFEAPEGGQPVVLLEVSTPELDDVVRLKDDYNRVDD
;
A
#
# COMPACT_ATOMS: atom_id res chain seq x y z
N MET A 1 -16.64 9.39 -0.31
CA MET A 1 -15.61 8.72 0.49
C MET A 1 -14.90 7.70 -0.36
N SER A 2 -13.57 7.76 -0.37
CA SER A 2 -12.79 6.87 -1.24
C SER A 2 -12.84 5.42 -0.82
N ASP A 3 -13.24 5.12 0.42
CA ASP A 3 -13.38 3.76 0.92
C ASP A 3 -14.81 3.22 0.83
N THR A 4 -15.70 3.93 0.12
CA THR A 4 -17.08 3.48 -0.07
C THR A 4 -17.12 2.30 -1.02
N PRO A 5 -17.76 1.18 -0.64
CA PRO A 5 -17.88 0.03 -1.53
C PRO A 5 -18.61 0.37 -2.82
N HIS A 6 -18.24 -0.34 -3.88
CA HIS A 6 -18.95 -0.24 -5.15
C HIS A 6 -20.38 -0.73 -5.02
N GLU A 7 -21.26 -0.10 -5.76
CA GLU A 7 -22.61 -0.60 -5.92
C GLU A 7 -22.54 -1.85 -6.83
N PRO A 8 -23.06 -3.00 -6.36
CA PRO A 8 -22.91 -4.25 -7.09
C PRO A 8 -23.41 -4.19 -8.53
N GLY A 9 -22.59 -4.64 -9.46
CA GLY A 9 -22.92 -4.72 -10.87
C GLY A 9 -22.95 -3.41 -11.63
N LYS A 10 -22.53 -2.30 -10.98
CA LYS A 10 -22.58 -0.97 -11.58
C LYS A 10 -21.21 -0.47 -11.98
N ILE A 11 -21.17 0.43 -12.96
CA ILE A 11 -19.96 1.18 -13.30
C ILE A 11 -19.80 2.28 -12.25
N SER A 12 -18.58 2.44 -11.77
CA SER A 12 -18.24 3.48 -10.79
C SER A 12 -17.55 4.65 -11.47
N TYR A 13 -17.72 5.84 -10.89
CA TYR A 13 -16.95 7.00 -11.31
C TYR A 13 -15.51 6.89 -10.81
N PRO A 14 -14.57 7.68 -11.39
CA PRO A 14 -13.18 7.65 -10.92
C PRO A 14 -13.07 7.89 -9.42
N ALA A 15 -12.23 7.10 -8.77
CA ALA A 15 -12.00 7.24 -7.34
C ALA A 15 -11.25 8.54 -7.02
N GLU A 16 -11.52 9.09 -5.83
CA GLU A 16 -10.83 10.28 -5.36
C GLU A 16 -9.40 9.93 -4.92
N VAL A 17 -8.50 10.88 -5.08
CA VAL A 17 -7.15 10.81 -4.53
C VAL A 17 -7.25 11.11 -3.03
N VAL A 18 -6.66 10.22 -2.22
CA VAL A 18 -6.53 10.42 -0.78
C VAL A 18 -5.08 10.77 -0.48
N LEU A 19 -4.85 11.98 0.05
CA LEU A 19 -3.50 12.42 0.38
C LEU A 19 -2.98 11.70 1.61
N LYS A 20 -1.72 11.28 1.56
CA LYS A 20 -1.00 10.62 2.63
C LYS A 20 0.30 11.36 2.89
N PRO A 21 0.91 11.22 4.08
CA PRO A 21 2.20 11.89 4.34
C PRO A 21 3.30 11.51 3.34
N TRP A 22 3.23 10.31 2.79
CA TRP A 22 4.25 9.77 1.88
C TRP A 22 3.89 9.94 0.39
N GLY A 23 2.70 10.45 0.06
CA GLY A 23 2.24 10.58 -1.31
C GLY A 23 0.73 10.58 -1.40
N TRP A 24 0.17 9.64 -2.14
CA TRP A 24 -1.29 9.53 -2.25
C TRP A 24 -1.72 8.12 -2.62
N GLU A 25 -2.99 7.82 -2.41
CA GLU A 25 -3.58 6.56 -2.84
C GLU A 25 -4.97 6.77 -3.43
N LYS A 26 -5.39 5.81 -4.24
CA LYS A 26 -6.77 5.70 -4.73
C LYS A 26 -7.27 4.29 -4.46
N ILE A 27 -8.50 4.17 -3.99
CA ILE A 27 -9.18 2.88 -3.88
C ILE A 27 -10.08 2.75 -5.10
N TRP A 28 -9.62 2.04 -6.11
CA TRP A 28 -10.34 1.90 -7.38
C TRP A 28 -11.26 0.68 -7.44
N ALA A 29 -11.08 -0.28 -6.54
CA ALA A 29 -11.93 -1.45 -6.41
C ALA A 29 -12.25 -1.67 -4.94
N HIS A 30 -13.52 -1.78 -4.59
CA HIS A 30 -13.93 -2.02 -3.22
C HIS A 30 -15.24 -2.80 -3.20
N THR A 31 -15.17 -4.09 -2.87
CA THR A 31 -16.33 -4.95 -2.70
C THR A 31 -16.26 -5.61 -1.33
N ASP A 32 -17.24 -6.41 -1.00
CA ASP A 32 -17.22 -7.16 0.26
C ASP A 32 -16.19 -8.29 0.25
N LYS A 33 -15.53 -8.55 -0.89
CA LYS A 33 -14.57 -9.64 -1.02
C LYS A 33 -13.15 -9.19 -1.28
N TYR A 34 -12.95 -8.00 -1.86
CA TYR A 34 -11.61 -7.53 -2.21
C TYR A 34 -11.54 -6.01 -2.30
N VAL A 35 -10.32 -5.51 -2.24
CA VAL A 35 -10.00 -4.09 -2.44
C VAL A 35 -8.84 -3.99 -3.42
N GLY A 36 -8.90 -3.00 -4.30
CA GLY A 36 -7.82 -2.64 -5.20
C GLY A 36 -7.42 -1.19 -4.97
N LYS A 37 -6.11 -0.95 -4.85
CA LYS A 37 -5.56 0.40 -4.64
C LYS A 37 -4.46 0.70 -5.62
N ILE A 38 -4.27 1.98 -5.88
CA ILE A 38 -3.06 2.52 -6.49
C ILE A 38 -2.39 3.37 -5.43
N LEU A 39 -1.11 3.11 -5.15
CA LEU A 39 -0.32 3.91 -4.24
C LEU A 39 0.76 4.65 -5.03
N HIS A 40 0.89 5.94 -4.77
CA HIS A 40 1.95 6.77 -5.36
C HIS A 40 2.83 7.25 -4.21
N ILE A 41 4.08 6.77 -4.17
CA ILE A 41 5.02 7.12 -3.10
C ILE A 41 6.02 8.12 -3.65
N ASN A 42 6.11 9.28 -3.01
CA ASN A 42 7.03 10.32 -3.40
C ASN A 42 8.48 9.91 -3.11
N PRO A 43 9.45 10.33 -3.96
CA PRO A 43 10.87 10.02 -3.70
C PRO A 43 11.29 10.47 -2.30
N GLY A 44 12.04 9.62 -1.62
CA GLY A 44 12.52 9.91 -0.27
C GLY A 44 11.50 9.68 0.83
N HIS A 45 10.34 9.13 0.51
CA HIS A 45 9.30 8.86 1.50
C HIS A 45 9.04 7.36 1.62
N ARG A 46 8.52 6.96 2.78
CA ARG A 46 8.21 5.57 3.05
C ARG A 46 6.98 5.45 3.94
N LEU A 47 6.30 4.32 3.80
CA LEU A 47 5.19 3.96 4.68
C LEU A 47 5.74 3.48 6.02
N SER A 48 4.83 3.23 6.98
CA SER A 48 5.23 2.67 8.27
C SER A 48 5.76 1.25 8.13
N LEU A 49 6.57 0.84 9.10
CA LEU A 49 6.88 -0.57 9.31
C LEU A 49 5.66 -1.16 10.01
N GLN A 50 5.00 -2.11 9.38
CA GLN A 50 3.66 -2.53 9.77
C GLN A 50 3.39 -3.99 9.48
N TYR A 51 2.31 -4.51 10.04
CA TYR A 51 1.73 -5.79 9.63
C TYR A 51 0.21 -5.70 9.72
N HIS A 52 -0.46 -6.68 9.11
CA HIS A 52 -1.91 -6.81 9.15
C HIS A 52 -2.25 -8.11 9.86
N GLU A 53 -3.30 -8.11 10.69
CA GLU A 53 -3.66 -9.31 11.43
C GLU A 53 -4.43 -10.31 10.58
N VAL A 54 -5.31 -9.83 9.72
CA VAL A 54 -6.19 -10.66 8.89
C VAL A 54 -6.00 -10.39 7.41
N LYS A 55 -5.74 -9.13 7.05
CA LYS A 55 -5.65 -8.70 5.66
C LYS A 55 -4.53 -9.44 4.91
N ASP A 56 -4.89 -9.97 3.76
CA ASP A 56 -3.98 -10.63 2.83
C ASP A 56 -3.87 -9.74 1.61
N GLU A 57 -2.66 -9.41 1.18
CA GLU A 57 -2.49 -8.49 0.05
C GLU A 57 -1.36 -8.91 -0.87
N THR A 58 -1.42 -8.43 -2.11
CA THR A 58 -0.32 -8.56 -3.07
C THR A 58 -0.08 -7.18 -3.67
N ILE A 59 1.18 -6.77 -3.70
CA ILE A 59 1.57 -5.53 -4.37
C ILE A 59 2.29 -5.86 -5.67
N HIS A 60 2.19 -4.92 -6.62
CA HIS A 60 2.80 -5.04 -7.94
C HIS A 60 3.41 -3.69 -8.32
N VAL A 61 4.67 -3.66 -8.72
CA VAL A 61 5.34 -2.41 -9.10
C VAL A 61 4.95 -2.04 -10.53
N LEU A 62 4.19 -0.96 -10.69
CA LEU A 62 3.81 -0.44 -12.00
C LEU A 62 4.90 0.45 -12.57
N SER A 63 5.52 1.30 -11.75
CA SER A 63 6.61 2.14 -12.22
C SER A 63 7.53 2.52 -11.06
N GLY A 64 8.79 2.80 -11.38
CA GLY A 64 9.81 3.13 -10.42
C GLY A 64 10.49 1.89 -9.84
N ILE A 65 11.36 2.13 -8.87
CA ILE A 65 12.07 1.09 -8.15
C ILE A 65 11.68 1.18 -6.69
N LEU A 66 11.09 0.11 -6.17
CA LEU A 66 10.60 0.06 -4.80
C LEU A 66 11.64 -0.62 -3.90
N LYS A 67 11.93 -0.01 -2.77
CA LYS A 67 12.60 -0.69 -1.67
C LYS A 67 11.55 -1.23 -0.73
N VAL A 68 11.70 -2.49 -0.34
CA VAL A 68 10.83 -3.12 0.66
C VAL A 68 11.68 -3.61 1.82
N TYR A 69 11.09 -3.58 3.00
CA TYR A 69 11.76 -4.05 4.22
C TYR A 69 10.87 -5.12 4.83
N SER A 70 11.47 -6.24 5.22
CA SER A 70 10.77 -7.34 5.85
C SER A 70 11.32 -7.60 7.24
N THR A 71 10.49 -8.16 8.13
CA THR A 71 10.79 -8.48 9.52
C THR A 71 11.08 -7.25 10.37
N LYS A 72 11.14 -7.43 11.68
CA LYS A 72 11.50 -6.35 12.62
C LYS A 72 12.92 -5.84 12.39
N LEU A 73 13.78 -6.64 11.79
CA LEU A 73 15.16 -6.26 11.49
C LEU A 73 15.26 -5.39 10.25
N GLN A 74 14.15 -5.19 9.56
CA GLN A 74 14.07 -4.36 8.35
C GLN A 74 15.09 -4.80 7.29
N ILE A 75 15.00 -6.08 6.90
CA ILE A 75 15.83 -6.63 5.84
C ILE A 75 15.38 -6.03 4.51
N GLU A 76 16.30 -5.37 3.83
CA GLU A 76 16.00 -4.63 2.61
C GLU A 76 16.04 -5.52 1.37
N HIS A 77 15.05 -5.33 0.49
CA HIS A 77 15.02 -5.91 -0.85
C HIS A 77 14.63 -4.83 -1.85
N THR A 78 14.99 -5.01 -3.10
CA THR A 78 14.63 -4.09 -4.18
C THR A 78 13.70 -4.80 -5.15
N MET A 79 12.60 -4.11 -5.52
CA MET A 79 11.65 -4.60 -6.50
C MET A 79 11.60 -3.63 -7.68
N SER A 80 11.79 -4.12 -8.89
CA SER A 80 11.69 -3.33 -10.11
C SER A 80 10.32 -3.53 -10.77
N GLU A 81 10.06 -2.76 -11.82
CA GLU A 81 8.78 -2.81 -12.55
C GLU A 81 8.44 -4.23 -12.96
N GLY A 82 7.18 -4.60 -12.75
CA GLY A 82 6.66 -5.92 -13.08
C GLY A 82 6.81 -6.96 -11.98
N MET A 83 7.56 -6.67 -10.93
CA MET A 83 7.71 -7.59 -9.79
C MET A 83 6.52 -7.46 -8.85
N SER A 84 6.16 -8.57 -8.21
CA SER A 84 5.04 -8.62 -7.25
C SER A 84 5.49 -9.28 -5.95
N TRP A 85 4.83 -8.92 -4.85
CA TRP A 85 5.09 -9.50 -3.54
C TRP A 85 3.78 -9.84 -2.86
N HIS A 86 3.57 -11.11 -2.55
CA HIS A 86 2.43 -11.56 -1.76
C HIS A 86 2.78 -11.39 -0.28
N ILE A 87 2.03 -10.54 0.40
CA ILE A 87 2.24 -10.23 1.82
C ILE A 87 1.11 -10.90 2.60
N ILE A 88 1.47 -11.92 3.36
CA ILE A 88 0.50 -12.70 4.12
C ILE A 88 0.17 -12.01 5.45
N PRO A 89 -0.97 -12.35 6.09
CA PRO A 89 -1.28 -11.84 7.42
C PRO A 89 -0.15 -12.10 8.40
N GLY A 90 0.15 -11.11 9.23
CA GLY A 90 1.23 -11.19 10.21
C GLY A 90 2.61 -10.85 9.69
N GLN A 91 2.79 -10.77 8.39
CA GLN A 91 4.11 -10.48 7.80
C GLN A 91 4.45 -9.00 7.94
N ILE A 92 5.55 -8.72 8.61
CA ILE A 92 6.04 -7.34 8.80
C ILE A 92 6.64 -6.85 7.50
N HIS A 93 6.25 -5.63 7.09
CA HIS A 93 6.70 -5.05 5.83
C HIS A 93 6.70 -3.53 5.85
N ARG A 94 7.45 -2.94 4.93
CA ARG A 94 7.53 -1.49 4.74
C ARG A 94 7.90 -1.21 3.29
N PHE A 95 7.30 -0.16 2.71
CA PHE A 95 7.55 0.28 1.33
C PHE A 95 8.23 1.64 1.34
N GLU A 96 9.21 1.83 0.46
CA GLU A 96 9.95 3.08 0.36
C GLU A 96 10.25 3.41 -1.10
N ALA A 97 10.07 4.68 -1.48
CA ALA A 97 10.58 5.21 -2.75
C ALA A 97 11.95 5.82 -2.47
N PRO A 98 13.02 5.35 -3.13
CA PRO A 98 14.37 5.86 -2.86
C PRO A 98 14.49 7.36 -3.12
N GLU A 99 15.25 8.04 -2.27
CA GLU A 99 15.55 9.44 -2.44
C GLU A 99 16.36 9.65 -3.73
N GLY A 100 16.05 10.73 -4.46
CA GLY A 100 16.73 11.05 -5.71
C GLY A 100 16.25 10.25 -6.92
N GLY A 101 15.33 9.32 -6.72
CA GLY A 101 14.77 8.51 -7.81
C GLY A 101 13.45 9.04 -8.33
N GLN A 102 12.75 8.20 -9.07
CA GLN A 102 11.40 8.48 -9.54
C GLN A 102 10.39 8.16 -8.44
N PRO A 103 9.18 8.76 -8.48
CA PRO A 103 8.09 8.27 -7.66
C PRO A 103 7.84 6.79 -7.95
N VAL A 104 7.39 6.05 -6.95
CA VAL A 104 7.02 4.65 -7.14
C VAL A 104 5.52 4.55 -7.19
N VAL A 105 5.01 3.85 -8.21
CA VAL A 105 3.57 3.58 -8.34
C VAL A 105 3.35 2.09 -8.13
N LEU A 106 2.54 1.74 -7.15
CA LEU A 106 2.18 0.37 -6.82
C LEU A 106 0.71 0.13 -7.12
N LEU A 107 0.43 -1.08 -7.59
CA LEU A 107 -0.92 -1.61 -7.61
C LEU A 107 -1.03 -2.58 -6.43
N GLU A 108 -2.04 -2.42 -5.60
CA GLU A 108 -2.30 -3.31 -4.48
C GLU A 108 -3.67 -3.96 -4.64
N VAL A 109 -3.74 -5.27 -4.44
CA VAL A 109 -5.02 -5.99 -4.31
C VAL A 109 -5.02 -6.67 -2.95
N SER A 110 -6.15 -6.66 -2.27
CA SER A 110 -6.23 -7.24 -0.94
C SER A 110 -7.62 -7.72 -0.60
N THR A 111 -7.72 -8.48 0.48
CA THR A 111 -8.98 -8.73 1.16
C THR A 111 -9.51 -7.43 1.74
N PRO A 112 -10.81 -7.34 2.11
CA PRO A 112 -11.45 -6.03 2.34
C PRO A 112 -11.20 -5.35 3.69
N GLU A 113 -10.30 -5.86 4.51
CA GLU A 113 -10.00 -5.28 5.82
C GLU A 113 -9.16 -4.01 5.69
N LEU A 114 -9.77 -2.90 5.27
CA LEU A 114 -9.08 -1.63 4.98
C LEU A 114 -8.38 -1.01 6.19
N ASP A 115 -8.95 -1.17 7.38
CA ASP A 115 -8.43 -0.53 8.58
C ASP A 115 -7.54 -1.44 9.41
N ASP A 116 -7.23 -2.64 8.90
CA ASP A 116 -6.42 -3.62 9.60
C ASP A 116 -4.94 -3.32 9.41
N VAL A 117 -4.40 -2.47 10.26
CA VAL A 117 -2.97 -2.16 10.24
C VAL A 117 -2.47 -1.96 11.66
N VAL A 118 -1.31 -2.58 11.96
CA VAL A 118 -0.57 -2.35 13.19
C VAL A 118 0.76 -1.73 12.82
N ARG A 119 0.96 -0.47 13.21
CA ARG A 119 2.19 0.25 12.90
C ARG A 119 3.21 0.04 14.00
N LEU A 120 4.39 -0.45 13.62
CA LEU A 120 5.51 -0.67 14.55
C LEU A 120 6.42 0.55 14.60
N LYS A 121 6.68 1.19 13.46
CA LYS A 121 7.47 2.42 13.34
C LYS A 121 6.87 3.26 12.23
N ASP A 122 6.77 4.56 12.47
CA ASP A 122 6.19 5.48 11.49
C ASP A 122 6.92 6.81 11.55
N ASP A 123 7.50 7.23 10.42
CA ASP A 123 8.24 8.50 10.33
C ASP A 123 7.35 9.72 10.56
N TYR A 124 6.03 9.56 10.46
CA TYR A 124 5.06 10.65 10.55
C TYR A 124 4.30 10.65 11.87
N ASN A 125 4.70 9.80 12.81
CA ASN A 125 4.12 9.72 14.16
C ASN A 125 2.60 9.47 14.16
N ARG A 126 2.09 8.70 13.20
CA ARG A 126 0.68 8.31 13.22
C ARG A 126 0.46 7.24 14.28
N VAL A 127 -0.53 7.43 15.11
CA VAL A 127 -0.83 6.48 16.18
C VAL A 127 -1.63 5.31 15.64
N ASP A 128 -2.66 5.62 14.86
CA ASP A 128 -3.49 4.62 14.25
C ASP A 128 -3.78 5.03 12.87
N ASP A 129 -4.37 4.26 12.07
CA ASP A 129 -4.69 4.68 10.77
C ASP A 129 -6.00 4.89 10.48
#